data_9b190c60c3b8b35028bff6f6f9b7ddd0
#
_entry.id   9b190c60c3b8b35028bff6f6f9b7ddd0
#
_cell.length_a   1.000
_cell.length_b   1.000
_cell.length_c   1.000
_cell.angle_alpha   90.00
_cell.angle_beta   90.00
_cell.angle_gamma   90.00
#
_symmetry.space_group_name_H-M   'P 1'
#
loop_
_entity.id
_entity.type
_entity.pdbx_description
1 polymer ?
#
loop_
_entity_poly.entity_id
_entity_poly.type
_entity_poly.pdbx_seq_one_letter_code
_entity_poly.pdbx_strand_id
1 'polypeptide(L)'
;MYSLGNRIAWLQGPGANCEKTGPVPPRPWHLVLLGPPGVGKGTQAEKIVGKFGACHLSTGDVFRHAARNLNGNAPSPAMAIALAAMKRGALVSDDTVVDLVRERAGCLACQYGFLLDGFPRTIEQAYALDGILGNVKRTLDAAVNFFAPEALIIERLSGRRVCKQCRTGYHVANKPPRQAGRCDACGGELIQRDDDKPEAIRTRLQAYAATCNPVLDYYRGKGLLREIDASGDPDSVFEQTREIIQKLA
;
A
#
# COMPACT_ATOMS: atom_id res chain seq x y z
N MET A 1 -7.63 -8.15 -13.51
CA MET A 1 -8.67 -7.38 -12.78
C MET A 1 -8.38 -7.53 -11.31
N TYR A 2 -8.08 -6.44 -10.60
CA TYR A 2 -7.78 -6.45 -9.15
C TYR A 2 -9.10 -6.68 -8.41
N SER A 3 -9.41 -7.93 -8.07
CA SER A 3 -10.64 -8.27 -7.36
C SER A 3 -10.54 -7.83 -5.89
N LEU A 4 -11.57 -7.11 -5.39
CA LEU A 4 -11.72 -6.80 -3.96
C LEU A 4 -11.76 -8.08 -3.11
N GLY A 5 -12.31 -9.18 -3.62
CA GLY A 5 -12.37 -10.47 -2.94
C GLY A 5 -11.01 -11.00 -2.48
N ASN A 6 -9.96 -10.78 -3.28
CA ASN A 6 -8.60 -11.22 -2.92
C ASN A 6 -7.97 -10.47 -1.73
N ARG A 7 -8.63 -9.41 -1.21
CA ARG A 7 -8.12 -8.58 -0.11
C ARG A 7 -9.14 -8.38 1.00
N ILE A 8 -10.27 -9.07 0.95
CA ILE A 8 -11.39 -8.83 1.88
C ILE A 8 -10.97 -9.03 3.34
N ALA A 9 -10.19 -10.07 3.63
CA ALA A 9 -9.68 -10.33 4.97
C ALA A 9 -8.77 -9.20 5.48
N TRP A 10 -7.93 -8.62 4.61
CA TRP A 10 -7.10 -7.46 4.96
C TRP A 10 -7.93 -6.21 5.19
N LEU A 11 -8.92 -5.96 4.35
CA LEU A 11 -9.74 -4.75 4.44
C LEU A 11 -10.70 -4.76 5.63
N GLN A 12 -11.36 -5.88 5.89
CA GLN A 12 -12.34 -6.02 6.96
C GLN A 12 -11.72 -6.36 8.31
N GLY A 13 -10.60 -7.09 8.33
CA GLY A 13 -9.90 -7.47 9.57
C GLY A 13 -10.44 -8.75 10.21
N PRO A 14 -10.40 -8.86 11.56
CA PRO A 14 -10.74 -10.08 12.27
C PRO A 14 -12.11 -10.65 11.88
N GLY A 15 -12.15 -11.96 11.67
CA GLY A 15 -13.38 -12.67 11.30
C GLY A 15 -13.66 -12.75 9.79
N ALA A 16 -12.95 -11.98 8.95
CA ALA A 16 -13.06 -12.10 7.51
C ALA A 16 -12.09 -13.15 6.94
N ASN A 17 -12.58 -14.01 6.07
CA ASN A 17 -11.78 -15.03 5.41
C ASN A 17 -11.16 -14.51 4.11
N CYS A 18 -9.95 -14.98 3.81
CA CYS A 18 -9.32 -14.72 2.53
C CYS A 18 -10.02 -15.53 1.43
N GLU A 19 -10.55 -14.83 0.43
CA GLU A 19 -11.22 -15.44 -0.73
C GLU A 19 -10.29 -15.61 -1.93
N LYS A 20 -8.97 -15.45 -1.73
CA LYS A 20 -8.01 -15.61 -2.82
C LYS A 20 -7.99 -17.06 -3.29
N THR A 21 -8.30 -17.23 -4.57
CA THR A 21 -8.26 -18.52 -5.27
C THR A 21 -7.19 -18.49 -6.36
N GLY A 22 -6.81 -19.65 -6.86
CA GLY A 22 -5.80 -19.80 -7.92
C GLY A 22 -4.56 -20.54 -7.44
N PRO A 23 -3.59 -20.78 -8.34
CA PRO A 23 -2.38 -21.53 -7.99
C PRO A 23 -1.53 -20.75 -6.98
N VAL A 24 -1.03 -21.46 -5.98
CA VAL A 24 -0.04 -20.92 -5.06
C VAL A 24 1.27 -20.73 -5.83
N PRO A 25 1.94 -19.57 -5.72
CA PRO A 25 3.20 -19.37 -6.41
C PRO A 25 4.26 -20.35 -5.87
N PRO A 26 5.18 -20.83 -6.71
CA PRO A 26 6.25 -21.74 -6.28
C PRO A 26 7.11 -21.15 -5.15
N ARG A 27 7.27 -19.82 -5.15
CA ARG A 27 7.90 -19.04 -4.09
C ARG A 27 6.99 -17.88 -3.71
N PRO A 28 6.42 -17.88 -2.49
CA PRO A 28 5.73 -16.70 -1.99
C PRO A 28 6.73 -15.61 -1.62
N TRP A 29 6.46 -14.36 -2.05
CA TRP A 29 7.29 -13.21 -1.75
C TRP A 29 6.71 -12.41 -0.59
N HIS A 30 7.57 -11.97 0.33
CA HIS A 30 7.21 -11.14 1.47
C HIS A 30 7.95 -9.80 1.35
N LEU A 31 7.26 -8.79 0.84
CA LEU A 31 7.86 -7.51 0.50
C LEU A 31 7.18 -6.36 1.25
N VAL A 32 8.00 -5.39 1.65
CA VAL A 32 7.54 -4.07 2.08
C VAL A 32 7.80 -3.07 0.94
N LEU A 33 6.83 -2.25 0.60
CA LEU A 33 6.98 -1.18 -0.38
C LEU A 33 7.11 0.16 0.35
N LEU A 34 8.28 0.77 0.23
CA LEU A 34 8.63 2.07 0.78
C LEU A 34 8.66 3.13 -0.31
N GLY A 35 8.64 4.39 0.09
CA GLY A 35 8.72 5.54 -0.80
C GLY A 35 7.62 6.56 -0.54
N PRO A 36 7.79 7.80 -1.02
CA PRO A 36 6.86 8.90 -0.76
C PRO A 36 5.48 8.66 -1.38
N PRO A 37 4.44 9.33 -0.88
CA PRO A 37 3.14 9.32 -1.54
C PRO A 37 3.28 9.80 -3.00
N GLY A 38 2.59 9.16 -3.93
CA GLY A 38 2.63 9.55 -5.35
C GLY A 38 3.78 8.99 -6.18
N VAL A 39 4.78 8.35 -5.58
CA VAL A 39 5.94 7.80 -6.31
C VAL A 39 5.58 6.63 -7.25
N GLY A 40 4.41 6.01 -7.10
CA GLY A 40 3.96 4.91 -7.98
C GLY A 40 3.85 3.55 -7.30
N LYS A 41 4.04 3.43 -5.96
CA LYS A 41 3.95 2.14 -5.24
C LYS A 41 2.74 1.30 -5.60
N GLY A 42 1.54 1.89 -5.61
CA GLY A 42 0.31 1.17 -5.94
C GLY A 42 0.32 0.59 -7.36
N THR A 43 0.82 1.35 -8.34
CA THR A 43 0.97 0.88 -9.72
C THR A 43 1.95 -0.28 -9.82
N GLN A 44 3.08 -0.18 -9.11
CA GLN A 44 4.05 -1.27 -9.06
C GLN A 44 3.52 -2.48 -8.32
N ALA A 45 2.79 -2.28 -7.22
CA ALA A 45 2.12 -3.36 -6.49
C ALA A 45 1.15 -4.14 -7.38
N GLU A 46 0.37 -3.46 -8.23
CA GLU A 46 -0.52 -4.12 -9.20
C GLU A 46 0.25 -5.03 -10.16
N LYS A 47 1.37 -4.54 -10.71
CA LYS A 47 2.22 -5.29 -11.63
C LYS A 47 2.92 -6.47 -10.93
N ILE A 48 3.46 -6.25 -9.73
CA ILE A 48 4.11 -7.29 -8.91
C ILE A 48 3.12 -8.41 -8.58
N VAL A 49 1.91 -8.06 -8.13
CA VAL A 49 0.86 -9.04 -7.84
C VAL A 49 0.46 -9.83 -9.09
N GLY A 50 0.33 -9.15 -10.23
CA GLY A 50 0.01 -9.81 -11.51
C GLY A 50 1.08 -10.80 -11.94
N LYS A 51 2.36 -10.52 -11.67
CA LYS A 51 3.50 -11.37 -12.06
C LYS A 51 3.80 -12.48 -11.07
N PHE A 52 3.79 -12.15 -9.77
CA PHE A 52 4.29 -13.04 -8.72
C PHE A 52 3.19 -13.66 -7.85
N GLY A 53 1.94 -13.25 -8.03
CA GLY A 53 0.80 -13.83 -7.33
C GLY A 53 0.65 -13.44 -5.86
N ALA A 54 1.47 -12.55 -5.30
CA ALA A 54 1.38 -12.12 -3.90
C ALA A 54 0.07 -11.33 -3.59
N CYS A 55 -0.25 -11.16 -2.31
CA CYS A 55 -1.36 -10.31 -1.87
C CYS A 55 -0.89 -8.86 -1.65
N HIS A 56 -1.60 -7.87 -2.20
CA HIS A 56 -1.34 -6.47 -1.91
C HIS A 56 -2.06 -6.04 -0.63
N LEU A 57 -1.32 -5.74 0.41
CA LEU A 57 -1.80 -5.38 1.74
C LEU A 57 -1.53 -3.90 2.02
N SER A 58 -2.41 -3.03 1.53
CA SER A 58 -2.29 -1.58 1.72
C SER A 58 -3.01 -1.11 2.99
N THR A 59 -2.28 -0.55 3.95
CA THR A 59 -2.86 0.05 5.16
C THR A 59 -3.75 1.26 4.83
N GLY A 60 -3.37 2.04 3.83
CA GLY A 60 -4.20 3.15 3.34
C GLY A 60 -5.56 2.68 2.80
N ASP A 61 -5.64 1.49 2.21
CA ASP A 61 -6.93 0.94 1.74
C ASP A 61 -7.79 0.45 2.90
N VAL A 62 -7.19 -0.07 3.97
CA VAL A 62 -7.93 -0.45 5.19
C VAL A 62 -8.68 0.76 5.77
N PHE A 63 -7.98 1.89 5.96
CA PHE A 63 -8.61 3.11 6.47
C PHE A 63 -9.69 3.65 5.54
N ARG A 64 -9.43 3.68 4.23
CA ARG A 64 -10.41 4.14 3.23
C ARG A 64 -11.62 3.23 3.13
N HIS A 65 -11.45 1.92 3.31
CA HIS A 65 -12.54 0.96 3.35
C HIS A 65 -13.41 1.17 4.60
N ALA A 66 -12.77 1.24 5.78
CA ALA A 66 -13.45 1.44 7.04
C ALA A 66 -14.25 2.75 7.09
N ALA A 67 -13.67 3.86 6.61
CA ALA A 67 -14.34 5.17 6.58
C ALA A 67 -15.64 5.21 5.74
N ARG A 68 -15.86 4.24 4.85
CA ARG A 68 -17.05 4.15 3.99
C ARG A 68 -18.09 3.15 4.45
N ASN A 69 -17.61 2.06 5.06
CA ASN A 69 -18.45 0.95 5.45
C ASN A 69 -18.86 1.05 6.93
N LEU A 70 -19.12 2.28 7.40
CA LEU A 70 -19.57 2.56 8.78
C LEU A 70 -20.90 1.89 9.15
N ASN A 71 -21.65 1.40 8.15
CA ASN A 71 -22.94 0.72 8.32
C ASN A 71 -22.82 -0.83 8.35
N GLY A 72 -21.59 -1.36 8.32
CA GLY A 72 -21.30 -2.79 8.40
C GLY A 72 -21.12 -3.30 9.83
N ASN A 73 -20.38 -4.42 9.96
CA ASN A 73 -20.00 -4.97 11.27
C ASN A 73 -19.28 -3.92 12.12
N ALA A 74 -19.43 -4.02 13.44
CA ALA A 74 -18.70 -3.14 14.36
C ALA A 74 -17.19 -3.17 14.08
N PRO A 75 -16.54 -2.01 14.01
CA PRO A 75 -15.10 -1.96 13.77
C PRO A 75 -14.35 -2.64 14.93
N SER A 76 -13.18 -3.22 14.64
CA SER A 76 -12.29 -3.71 15.69
C SER A 76 -11.88 -2.58 16.63
N PRO A 77 -11.45 -2.86 17.86
CA PRO A 77 -11.03 -1.82 18.81
C PRO A 77 -9.98 -0.86 18.22
N ALA A 78 -8.94 -1.39 17.58
CA ALA A 78 -7.92 -0.56 16.93
C ALA A 78 -8.51 0.28 15.80
N MET A 79 -9.43 -0.27 14.99
CA MET A 79 -10.09 0.49 13.93
C MET A 79 -11.01 1.58 14.49
N ALA A 80 -11.72 1.33 15.58
CA ALA A 80 -12.56 2.34 16.23
C ALA A 80 -11.73 3.55 16.69
N ILE A 81 -10.57 3.29 17.33
CA ILE A 81 -9.62 4.33 17.75
C ILE A 81 -9.12 5.12 16.54
N ALA A 82 -8.71 4.42 15.48
CA ALA A 82 -8.22 5.04 14.26
C ALA A 82 -9.27 5.95 13.60
N LEU A 83 -10.51 5.47 13.45
CA LEU A 83 -11.61 6.25 12.86
C LEU A 83 -11.96 7.48 13.72
N ALA A 84 -11.92 7.35 15.06
CA ALA A 84 -12.13 8.48 15.96
C ALA A 84 -11.03 9.53 15.84
N ALA A 85 -9.76 9.15 15.69
CA ALA A 85 -8.66 10.06 15.44
C ALA A 85 -8.83 10.79 14.10
N MET A 86 -9.10 10.04 13.02
CA MET A 86 -9.33 10.60 11.68
C MET A 86 -10.51 11.59 11.64
N LYS A 87 -11.61 11.28 12.35
CA LYS A 87 -12.79 12.17 12.43
C LYS A 87 -12.46 13.52 13.09
N ARG A 88 -11.51 13.53 14.02
CA ARG A 88 -11.01 14.77 14.67
C ARG A 88 -9.89 15.46 13.88
N GLY A 89 -9.50 14.92 12.72
CA GLY A 89 -8.36 15.41 11.94
C GLY A 89 -7.00 15.13 12.59
N ALA A 90 -6.96 14.25 13.59
CA ALA A 90 -5.72 13.84 14.26
C ALA A 90 -5.00 12.74 13.50
N LEU A 91 -3.67 12.65 13.69
CA LEU A 91 -2.90 11.51 13.20
C LEU A 91 -3.27 10.25 13.99
N VAL A 92 -3.32 9.11 13.29
CA VAL A 92 -3.44 7.80 13.94
C VAL A 92 -2.08 7.45 14.54
N SER A 93 -2.06 7.09 15.83
CA SER A 93 -0.80 6.74 16.51
C SER A 93 -0.18 5.46 15.94
N ASP A 94 1.13 5.33 16.09
CA ASP A 94 1.88 4.15 15.65
C ASP A 94 1.36 2.87 16.29
N ASP A 95 1.09 2.88 17.60
CA ASP A 95 0.52 1.74 18.31
C ASP A 95 -0.80 1.27 17.70
N THR A 96 -1.69 2.22 17.37
CA THR A 96 -2.98 1.90 16.72
C THR A 96 -2.76 1.27 15.34
N VAL A 97 -1.81 1.78 14.55
CA VAL A 97 -1.49 1.21 13.23
C VAL A 97 -0.86 -0.18 13.38
N VAL A 98 0.03 -0.36 14.35
CA VAL A 98 0.63 -1.68 14.66
C VAL A 98 -0.44 -2.68 15.07
N ASP A 99 -1.38 -2.29 15.93
CA ASP A 99 -2.49 -3.16 16.35
C ASP A 99 -3.39 -3.54 15.17
N LEU A 100 -3.69 -2.59 14.28
CA LEU A 100 -4.43 -2.88 13.06
C LEU A 100 -3.73 -3.90 12.15
N VAL A 101 -2.41 -3.86 12.05
CA VAL A 101 -1.63 -4.85 11.29
C VAL A 101 -1.59 -6.19 12.04
N ARG A 102 -1.43 -6.16 13.35
CA ARG A 102 -1.43 -7.35 14.22
C ARG A 102 -2.75 -8.12 14.15
N GLU A 103 -3.89 -7.43 14.18
CA GLU A 103 -5.22 -8.03 13.99
C GLU A 103 -5.36 -8.76 12.64
N ARG A 104 -4.52 -8.42 11.68
CA ARG A 104 -4.50 -8.95 10.30
C ARG A 104 -3.31 -9.86 10.01
N ALA A 105 -2.60 -10.32 11.04
CA ALA A 105 -1.39 -11.13 10.92
C ALA A 105 -1.61 -12.41 10.09
N GLY A 106 -2.84 -12.95 10.07
CA GLY A 106 -3.21 -14.07 9.20
C GLY A 106 -2.99 -13.78 7.71
N CYS A 107 -3.14 -12.53 7.26
CA CYS A 107 -2.84 -12.14 5.88
C CYS A 107 -1.33 -12.15 5.60
N LEU A 108 -0.49 -11.89 6.61
CA LEU A 108 0.97 -11.98 6.51
C LEU A 108 1.46 -13.43 6.50
N ALA A 109 0.69 -14.35 7.08
CA ALA A 109 0.97 -15.78 7.06
C ALA A 109 0.53 -16.48 5.76
N CYS A 110 -0.14 -15.74 4.84
CA CYS A 110 -0.76 -16.29 3.65
C CYS A 110 0.25 -17.03 2.75
N GLN A 111 -0.16 -18.20 2.24
CA GLN A 111 0.66 -19.03 1.33
C GLN A 111 1.00 -18.34 -0.01
N TYR A 112 0.29 -17.28 -0.37
CA TYR A 112 0.57 -16.51 -1.59
C TYR A 112 1.69 -15.48 -1.41
N GLY A 113 2.17 -15.25 -0.17
CA GLY A 113 3.03 -14.12 0.15
C GLY A 113 2.28 -12.78 0.16
N PHE A 114 3.01 -11.69 0.43
CA PHE A 114 2.41 -10.36 0.55
C PHE A 114 3.33 -9.24 0.04
N LEU A 115 2.68 -8.15 -0.37
CA LEU A 115 3.27 -6.83 -0.57
C LEU A 115 2.62 -5.88 0.44
N LEU A 116 3.34 -5.50 1.49
CA LEU A 116 2.85 -4.57 2.49
C LEU A 116 3.13 -3.12 2.04
N ASP A 117 2.08 -2.33 1.85
CA ASP A 117 2.15 -0.97 1.32
C ASP A 117 1.59 0.05 2.35
N GLY A 118 2.41 1.05 2.68
CA GLY A 118 2.07 2.09 3.64
C GLY A 118 2.32 1.73 5.10
N PHE A 119 3.00 0.62 5.36
CA PHE A 119 3.51 0.19 6.66
C PHE A 119 4.79 -0.64 6.42
N PRO A 120 5.88 -0.46 7.21
CA PRO A 120 6.03 0.55 8.24
C PRO A 120 6.29 1.96 7.69
N ARG A 121 6.03 3.01 8.48
CA ARG A 121 6.35 4.41 8.19
C ARG A 121 7.28 5.04 9.22
N THR A 122 7.43 4.41 10.37
CA THR A 122 8.33 4.81 11.45
C THR A 122 9.21 3.64 11.84
N ILE A 123 10.29 3.91 12.56
CA ILE A 123 11.22 2.87 13.01
C ILE A 123 10.55 1.94 14.03
N GLU A 124 9.67 2.48 14.88
CA GLU A 124 8.88 1.72 15.87
C GLU A 124 7.96 0.72 15.16
N GLN A 125 7.32 1.16 14.09
CA GLN A 125 6.51 0.28 13.24
C GLN A 125 7.35 -0.82 12.55
N ALA A 126 8.60 -0.51 12.17
CA ALA A 126 9.49 -1.50 11.56
C ALA A 126 9.90 -2.60 12.56
N TYR A 127 10.23 -2.21 13.80
CA TYR A 127 10.49 -3.18 14.87
C TYR A 127 9.25 -4.03 15.19
N ALA A 128 8.08 -3.39 15.26
CA ALA A 128 6.82 -4.11 15.49
C ALA A 128 6.51 -5.11 14.38
N LEU A 129 6.79 -4.76 13.11
CA LEU A 129 6.60 -5.67 11.97
C LEU A 129 7.46 -6.93 12.10
N ASP A 130 8.72 -6.79 12.50
CA ASP A 130 9.60 -7.95 12.73
C ASP A 130 9.03 -8.91 13.79
N GLY A 131 8.52 -8.36 14.89
CA GLY A 131 7.86 -9.15 15.93
C GLY A 131 6.60 -9.86 15.40
N ILE A 132 5.76 -9.16 14.62
CA ILE A 132 4.56 -9.74 14.01
C ILE A 132 4.93 -10.87 13.06
N LEU A 133 5.93 -10.66 12.19
CA LEU A 133 6.39 -11.67 11.23
C LEU A 133 6.98 -12.88 11.95
N GLY A 134 7.77 -12.67 13.01
CA GLY A 134 8.30 -13.74 13.84
C GLY A 134 7.20 -14.62 14.46
N ASN A 135 6.13 -14.02 14.95
CA ASN A 135 4.99 -14.74 15.53
C ASN A 135 4.26 -15.61 14.48
N VAL A 136 4.22 -15.20 13.23
CA VAL A 136 3.62 -15.98 12.14
C VAL A 136 4.64 -16.83 11.36
N LYS A 137 5.88 -16.93 11.87
CA LYS A 137 6.99 -17.69 11.26
C LYS A 137 7.23 -17.32 9.81
N ARG A 138 7.29 -16.03 9.54
CA ARG A 138 7.64 -15.46 8.23
C ARG A 138 8.81 -14.51 8.39
N THR A 139 9.58 -14.40 7.31
CA THR A 139 10.69 -13.43 7.19
C THR A 139 10.40 -12.51 6.02
N LEU A 140 10.93 -11.30 6.09
CA LEU A 140 10.88 -10.35 4.98
C LEU A 140 11.97 -10.70 3.96
N ASP A 141 11.63 -10.75 2.67
CA ASP A 141 12.60 -10.97 1.60
C ASP A 141 13.30 -9.66 1.20
N ALA A 142 12.55 -8.55 1.15
CA ALA A 142 13.10 -7.22 0.88
C ALA A 142 12.15 -6.08 1.28
N ALA A 143 12.75 -4.93 1.56
CA ALA A 143 12.10 -3.62 1.60
C ALA A 143 12.48 -2.86 0.31
N VAL A 144 11.52 -2.66 -0.57
CA VAL A 144 11.69 -2.01 -1.87
C VAL A 144 11.32 -0.54 -1.75
N ASN A 145 12.33 0.32 -1.80
CA ASN A 145 12.17 1.77 -1.73
C ASN A 145 12.13 2.38 -3.13
N PHE A 146 10.97 2.91 -3.50
CA PHE A 146 10.82 3.70 -4.72
C PHE A 146 11.10 5.17 -4.41
N PHE A 147 11.94 5.80 -5.22
CA PHE A 147 12.22 7.23 -5.11
C PHE A 147 12.06 7.93 -6.45
N ALA A 148 11.79 9.22 -6.43
CA ALA A 148 11.69 10.08 -7.62
C ALA A 148 11.85 11.55 -7.18
N PRO A 149 12.18 12.49 -8.10
CA PRO A 149 12.19 13.91 -7.82
C PRO A 149 10.83 14.41 -7.30
N GLU A 150 10.88 15.30 -6.31
CA GLU A 150 9.67 15.83 -5.66
C GLU A 150 8.70 16.48 -6.66
N ALA A 151 9.23 17.24 -7.62
CA ALA A 151 8.41 17.88 -8.67
C ALA A 151 7.56 16.86 -9.45
N LEU A 152 8.16 15.71 -9.80
CA LEU A 152 7.46 14.64 -10.50
C LEU A 152 6.40 13.97 -9.61
N ILE A 153 6.67 13.85 -8.32
CA ILE A 153 5.70 13.32 -7.34
C ILE A 153 4.50 14.24 -7.23
N ILE A 154 4.72 15.56 -7.14
CA ILE A 154 3.65 16.57 -7.08
C ILE A 154 2.81 16.51 -8.36
N GLU A 155 3.44 16.47 -9.54
CA GLU A 155 2.74 16.33 -10.82
C GLU A 155 1.85 15.08 -10.84
N ARG A 156 2.40 13.92 -10.45
CA ARG A 156 1.67 12.66 -10.42
C ARG A 156 0.47 12.68 -9.47
N LEU A 157 0.62 13.27 -8.30
CA LEU A 157 -0.47 13.37 -7.33
C LEU A 157 -1.56 14.34 -7.77
N SER A 158 -1.18 15.49 -8.30
CA SER A 158 -2.12 16.50 -8.80
C SER A 158 -2.98 15.99 -9.95
N GLY A 159 -2.39 15.19 -10.85
CA GLY A 159 -3.07 14.58 -11.99
C GLY A 159 -3.85 13.30 -11.65
N ARG A 160 -3.69 12.72 -10.46
CA ARG A 160 -4.32 11.46 -10.09
C ARG A 160 -5.83 11.57 -9.98
N ARG A 161 -6.52 10.56 -10.52
CA ARG A 161 -7.98 10.37 -10.38
C ARG A 161 -8.24 8.94 -9.94
N VAL A 162 -9.33 8.73 -9.22
CA VAL A 162 -9.71 7.41 -8.71
C VAL A 162 -11.21 7.23 -8.90
N CYS A 163 -11.61 6.07 -9.37
CA CYS A 163 -13.02 5.73 -9.43
C CYS A 163 -13.64 5.65 -8.02
N LYS A 164 -14.74 6.35 -7.82
CA LYS A 164 -15.47 6.38 -6.56
C LYS A 164 -16.01 4.99 -6.17
N GLN A 165 -16.36 4.16 -7.16
CA GLN A 165 -16.94 2.83 -6.95
C GLN A 165 -15.89 1.72 -6.88
N CYS A 166 -15.19 1.43 -8.00
CA CYS A 166 -14.29 0.28 -8.11
C CYS A 166 -12.83 0.58 -7.76
N ARG A 167 -12.47 1.84 -7.48
CA ARG A 167 -11.12 2.30 -7.09
C ARG A 167 -10.05 2.19 -8.16
N THR A 168 -10.38 1.86 -9.36
CA THR A 168 -9.45 1.91 -10.49
C THR A 168 -8.79 3.29 -10.56
N GLY A 169 -7.46 3.29 -10.64
CA GLY A 169 -6.65 4.51 -10.71
C GLY A 169 -6.49 4.98 -12.16
N TYR A 170 -6.56 6.30 -12.32
CA TYR A 170 -6.35 7.04 -13.57
C TYR A 170 -5.40 8.22 -13.32
N HIS A 171 -4.91 8.80 -14.40
CA HIS A 171 -4.15 10.05 -14.36
C HIS A 171 -4.56 10.90 -15.57
N VAL A 172 -4.75 12.20 -15.35
CA VAL A 172 -5.27 13.10 -16.39
C VAL A 172 -4.42 13.14 -17.66
N ALA A 173 -3.10 12.95 -17.55
CA ALA A 173 -2.16 12.91 -18.67
C ALA A 173 -1.69 11.48 -18.98
N ASN A 174 -1.15 10.75 -17.98
CA ASN A 174 -0.39 9.52 -18.21
C ASN A 174 -1.26 8.25 -18.32
N LYS A 175 -2.50 8.30 -17.83
CA LYS A 175 -3.50 7.21 -17.93
C LYS A 175 -4.91 7.79 -17.96
N PRO A 176 -5.26 8.57 -18.99
CA PRO A 176 -6.59 9.17 -19.07
C PRO A 176 -7.67 8.09 -19.26
N PRO A 177 -8.89 8.30 -18.75
CA PRO A 177 -10.02 7.45 -19.08
C PRO A 177 -10.45 7.69 -20.54
N ARG A 178 -11.12 6.71 -21.14
CA ARG A 178 -11.69 6.85 -22.50
C ARG A 178 -12.71 7.98 -22.57
N GLN A 179 -13.50 8.16 -21.52
CA GLN A 179 -14.45 9.25 -21.38
C GLN A 179 -14.09 10.06 -20.14
N ALA A 180 -13.91 11.38 -20.29
CA ALA A 180 -13.57 12.27 -19.19
C ALA A 180 -14.54 12.13 -18.02
N GLY A 181 -14.00 11.98 -16.81
CA GLY A 181 -14.77 11.84 -15.56
C GLY A 181 -15.42 10.47 -15.34
N ARG A 182 -15.29 9.52 -16.26
CA ARG A 182 -15.89 8.19 -16.16
C ARG A 182 -14.86 7.06 -16.10
N CYS A 183 -15.14 6.06 -15.28
CA CYS A 183 -14.31 4.88 -15.12
C CYS A 183 -14.54 3.89 -16.26
N ASP A 184 -13.48 3.48 -16.98
CA ASP A 184 -13.57 2.51 -18.06
C ASP A 184 -13.95 1.10 -17.59
N ALA A 185 -13.70 0.78 -16.29
CA ALA A 185 -13.97 -0.54 -15.74
C ALA A 185 -15.42 -0.73 -15.26
N CYS A 186 -16.08 0.32 -14.76
CA CYS A 186 -17.43 0.19 -14.17
C CYS A 186 -18.38 1.36 -14.47
N GLY A 187 -17.97 2.34 -15.27
CA GLY A 187 -18.78 3.53 -15.58
C GLY A 187 -18.92 4.54 -14.45
N GLY A 188 -18.35 4.26 -13.27
CA GLY A 188 -18.45 5.13 -12.10
C GLY A 188 -17.72 6.45 -12.25
N GLU A 189 -18.06 7.43 -11.40
CA GLU A 189 -17.46 8.76 -11.37
C GLU A 189 -15.97 8.69 -10.97
N LEU A 190 -15.12 9.46 -11.66
CA LEU A 190 -13.73 9.67 -11.31
C LEU A 190 -13.57 10.95 -10.48
N ILE A 191 -12.96 10.80 -9.32
CA ILE A 191 -12.73 11.90 -8.39
C ILE A 191 -11.23 12.10 -8.12
N GLN A 192 -10.82 13.31 -7.81
CA GLN A 192 -9.56 13.58 -7.13
C GLN A 192 -9.74 13.27 -5.65
N ARG A 193 -8.75 12.63 -5.03
CA ARG A 193 -8.77 12.38 -3.60
C ARG A 193 -8.55 13.69 -2.83
N ASP A 194 -9.10 13.82 -1.63
CA ASP A 194 -8.85 14.99 -0.79
C ASP A 194 -7.38 15.12 -0.37
N ASP A 195 -6.69 13.99 -0.21
CA ASP A 195 -5.26 13.93 0.11
C ASP A 195 -4.34 14.14 -1.12
N ASP A 196 -4.89 14.48 -2.29
CA ASP A 196 -4.18 14.88 -3.50
C ASP A 196 -4.36 16.37 -3.84
N LYS A 197 -4.93 17.15 -2.93
CA LYS A 197 -4.94 18.63 -3.02
C LYS A 197 -3.55 19.19 -2.68
N PRO A 198 -3.13 20.33 -3.27
CA PRO A 198 -1.75 20.84 -3.14
C PRO A 198 -1.23 20.93 -1.71
N GLU A 199 -2.06 21.42 -0.79
CA GLU A 199 -1.69 21.55 0.63
C GLU A 199 -1.50 20.18 1.30
N ALA A 200 -2.42 19.23 1.04
CA ALA A 200 -2.32 17.88 1.57
C ALA A 200 -1.10 17.14 1.01
N ILE A 201 -0.75 17.36 -0.26
CA ILE A 201 0.47 16.80 -0.88
C ILE A 201 1.71 17.28 -0.11
N ARG A 202 1.85 18.58 0.13
CA ARG A 202 3.00 19.15 0.87
C ARG A 202 3.11 18.57 2.27
N THR A 203 2.01 18.54 3.02
CA THR A 203 1.97 17.95 4.37
C THR A 203 2.42 16.48 4.36
N ARG A 204 1.96 15.70 3.40
CA ARG A 204 2.32 14.29 3.26
C ARG A 204 3.79 14.07 2.90
N LEU A 205 4.36 14.91 2.03
CA LEU A 205 5.78 14.84 1.67
C LEU A 205 6.67 15.24 2.85
N GLN A 206 6.31 16.28 3.59
CA GLN A 206 7.01 16.70 4.81
C GLN A 206 6.96 15.58 5.89
N ALA A 207 5.79 15.01 6.14
CA ALA A 207 5.64 13.91 7.08
C ALA A 207 6.47 12.68 6.67
N TYR A 208 6.50 12.34 5.37
CA TYR A 208 7.33 11.27 4.87
C TYR A 208 8.83 11.57 5.07
N ALA A 209 9.29 12.76 4.69
CA ALA A 209 10.69 13.16 4.83
C ALA A 209 11.18 13.11 6.29
N ALA A 210 10.31 13.45 7.24
CA ALA A 210 10.64 13.43 8.67
C ALA A 210 10.86 12.01 9.24
N THR A 211 10.25 10.98 8.63
CA THR A 211 10.25 9.62 9.19
C THR A 211 10.92 8.56 8.33
N CYS A 212 11.19 8.86 7.04
CA CYS A 212 11.65 7.82 6.10
C CYS A 212 13.08 7.34 6.37
N ASN A 213 14.02 8.24 6.69
CA ASN A 213 15.44 7.88 6.81
C ASN A 213 15.70 6.79 7.86
N PRO A 214 15.20 6.87 9.09
CA PRO A 214 15.37 5.80 10.08
C PRO A 214 14.88 4.44 9.59
N VAL A 215 13.77 4.39 8.86
CA VAL A 215 13.22 3.15 8.29
C VAL A 215 14.11 2.59 7.19
N LEU A 216 14.60 3.45 6.29
CA LEU A 216 15.52 3.06 5.23
C LEU A 216 16.84 2.53 5.80
N ASP A 217 17.41 3.23 6.79
CA ASP A 217 18.66 2.84 7.44
C ASP A 217 18.51 1.50 8.18
N TYR A 218 17.36 1.27 8.81
CA TYR A 218 17.03 0.01 9.44
C TYR A 218 17.08 -1.17 8.46
N TYR A 219 16.38 -1.05 7.34
CA TYR A 219 16.39 -2.11 6.32
C TYR A 219 17.72 -2.21 5.58
N ARG A 220 18.45 -1.11 5.44
CA ARG A 220 19.83 -1.12 4.91
C ARG A 220 20.77 -1.89 5.82
N GLY A 221 20.72 -1.64 7.13
CA GLY A 221 21.50 -2.37 8.14
C GLY A 221 21.21 -3.87 8.18
N LYS A 222 19.97 -4.28 7.82
CA LYS A 222 19.59 -5.69 7.68
C LYS A 222 19.94 -6.32 6.33
N GLY A 223 20.50 -5.56 5.38
CA GLY A 223 20.76 -6.04 4.02
C GLY A 223 19.51 -6.27 3.18
N LEU A 224 18.33 -5.80 3.63
CA LEU A 224 17.04 -6.02 2.99
C LEU A 224 16.60 -4.87 2.07
N LEU A 225 17.23 -3.68 2.16
CA LEU A 225 16.84 -2.52 1.35
C LEU A 225 17.20 -2.74 -0.12
N ARG A 226 16.23 -2.43 -0.99
CA ARG A 226 16.43 -2.34 -2.45
C ARG A 226 15.85 -1.02 -2.93
N GLU A 227 16.64 -0.24 -3.64
CA GLU A 227 16.27 1.10 -4.09
C GLU A 227 15.99 1.11 -5.59
N ILE A 228 14.90 1.73 -6.01
CA ILE A 228 14.43 1.78 -7.39
C ILE A 228 14.09 3.21 -7.75
N ASP A 229 14.73 3.73 -8.79
CA ASP A 229 14.35 5.00 -9.39
C ASP A 229 13.03 4.84 -10.15
N ALA A 230 11.99 5.47 -9.62
CA ALA A 230 10.64 5.44 -10.16
C ALA A 230 10.35 6.65 -11.06
N SER A 231 11.37 7.35 -11.58
CA SER A 231 11.19 8.51 -12.46
C SER A 231 10.68 8.13 -13.85
N GLY A 232 10.98 6.92 -14.30
CA GLY A 232 10.59 6.38 -15.59
C GLY A 232 9.09 6.09 -15.72
N ASP A 233 8.71 5.55 -16.89
CA ASP A 233 7.37 5.04 -17.11
C ASP A 233 7.10 3.78 -16.27
N PRO A 234 5.81 3.44 -16.01
CA PRO A 234 5.47 2.34 -15.12
C PRO A 234 5.98 0.96 -15.55
N ASP A 235 6.21 0.73 -16.84
CA ASP A 235 6.67 -0.58 -17.35
C ASP A 235 8.19 -0.71 -17.17
N SER A 236 8.96 0.33 -17.47
CA SER A 236 10.41 0.34 -17.23
C SER A 236 10.75 0.23 -15.74
N VAL A 237 10.02 0.92 -14.86
CA VAL A 237 10.16 0.79 -13.41
C VAL A 237 9.82 -0.62 -12.95
N PHE A 238 8.81 -1.25 -13.56
CA PHE A 238 8.44 -2.61 -13.22
C PHE A 238 9.52 -3.62 -13.63
N GLU A 239 10.14 -3.47 -14.79
CA GLU A 239 11.22 -4.38 -15.21
C GLU A 239 12.40 -4.32 -14.24
N GLN A 240 12.83 -3.14 -13.79
CA GLN A 240 13.84 -3.00 -12.74
C GLN A 240 13.42 -3.69 -11.45
N THR A 241 12.15 -3.48 -11.04
CA THR A 241 11.59 -4.12 -9.84
C THR A 241 11.59 -5.63 -9.95
N ARG A 242 11.17 -6.17 -11.12
CA ARG A 242 11.15 -7.60 -11.42
C ARG A 242 12.53 -8.22 -11.33
N GLU A 243 13.53 -7.59 -11.95
CA GLU A 243 14.92 -8.08 -11.90
C GLU A 243 15.47 -8.14 -10.48
N ILE A 244 15.20 -7.10 -9.68
CA ILE A 244 15.62 -7.06 -8.27
C ILE A 244 14.97 -8.18 -7.48
N ILE A 245 13.65 -8.39 -7.62
CA ILE A 245 12.94 -9.46 -6.91
C ILE A 245 13.47 -10.83 -7.35
N GLN A 246 13.70 -11.04 -8.65
CA GLN A 246 14.21 -12.32 -9.15
C GLN A 246 15.62 -12.65 -8.66
N LYS A 247 16.47 -11.64 -8.41
CA LYS A 247 17.83 -11.83 -7.84
C LYS A 247 17.81 -12.18 -6.34
N LEU A 248 16.67 -12.07 -5.66
CA LEU A 248 16.49 -12.52 -4.28
C LEU A 248 16.16 -14.02 -4.17
N ALA A 249 15.95 -14.69 -5.30
CA ALA A 249 15.53 -16.09 -5.39
C ALA A 249 16.72 -17.10 -5.12
#